data_9c363e74ce91d4f517a07bc8ce2a83ea
#
_entry.id   9c363e74ce91d4f517a07bc8ce2a83ea
#
_cell.length_a   1.000
_cell.length_b   1.000
_cell.length_c   1.000
_cell.angle_alpha   90.00
_cell.angle_beta   90.00
_cell.angle_gamma   90.00
#
_symmetry.space_group_name_H-M   'P 1'
#
loop_
_entity.id
_entity.type
_entity.pdbx_description
1 polymer ?
#
loop_
_entity_poly.entity_id
_entity_poly.type
_entity_poly.pdbx_seq_one_letter_code
_entity_poly.pdbx_strand_id
1 'polypeptide(L)'
;MLQPFTIADCVATNARSYPDRCAIEVLDPRLTGGLEPVETWTYGQLWARTEAITDALGPVELGPHGQMAGLLLPNGADYAAAYLACQLVGAAAVPVNSRLAEPEIHYVLEDSGASVLLAAEPFIDIAQRVTADLGIRLIDATAIGASAPTRWSRPIGPYADIDPSTGRLVPSVTPSDTTTDERTAMIAYTSGTTGFPKGSINTNTGFLMRLMHWSWTFGLTGREVVSTPGPMFHLSYGGLTLAQLVAGGRVRVMTAFEPQASLDEYAQHSTWAFLVPSMTAAIAEAWRGAGRPPLNALRYLLSAGAPGPMSLLDEAFDIFPNAEITDGYGWTEAGWVTYDIKDRAALVPHCVGGPTPGSVVKVVDPDTCEEVPVGIAGEVVATSVVPFEGYLGRPEATEAAYTPDGFARSGDVGIMSADGRLAIVDRVKDMIISGGENVYCAEVERILVSHPQVAEAAVVGLPDEQWGERVAATVVPHDGEEPDPAGVIAFVRERLAHYKCPREVMIVSELPRNAMGKVLKPRLTEQFC
;
A
#
# COMPACT_ATOMS: atom_id res chain seq x y z
N MET A 1 24.20 22.76 8.34
CA MET A 1 23.44 21.50 8.24
C MET A 1 23.29 21.19 6.77
N LEU A 2 23.49 19.96 6.31
CA LEU A 2 23.22 19.57 4.93
C LEU A 2 21.69 19.65 4.74
N GLN A 3 21.22 20.21 3.61
CA GLN A 3 19.81 20.15 3.26
C GLN A 3 19.39 18.69 3.15
N PRO A 4 18.16 18.32 3.57
CA PRO A 4 17.69 16.97 3.44
C PRO A 4 17.63 16.57 1.95
N PHE A 5 18.16 15.41 1.64
CA PHE A 5 18.12 14.81 0.32
C PHE A 5 16.72 14.27 0.07
N THR A 6 16.13 14.56 -1.09
CA THR A 6 14.76 14.15 -1.41
C THR A 6 14.73 12.98 -2.40
N ILE A 7 13.55 12.38 -2.58
CA ILE A 7 13.32 11.36 -3.62
C ILE A 7 13.58 11.95 -5.01
N ALA A 8 13.15 13.20 -5.25
CA ALA A 8 13.40 13.89 -6.51
C ALA A 8 14.90 14.07 -6.79
N ASP A 9 15.73 14.36 -5.78
CA ASP A 9 17.19 14.45 -5.92
C ASP A 9 17.81 13.12 -6.33
N CYS A 10 17.34 12.00 -5.76
CA CYS A 10 17.80 10.66 -6.13
C CYS A 10 17.49 10.34 -7.60
N VAL A 11 16.24 10.57 -8.01
CA VAL A 11 15.80 10.31 -9.40
C VAL A 11 16.50 11.24 -10.38
N ALA A 12 16.69 12.52 -10.02
CA ALA A 12 17.47 13.48 -10.81
C ALA A 12 18.93 13.01 -11.00
N THR A 13 19.54 12.47 -9.94
CA THR A 13 20.90 11.90 -10.01
C THR A 13 20.96 10.73 -11.00
N ASN A 14 19.97 9.83 -10.96
CA ASN A 14 19.86 8.73 -11.92
C ASN A 14 19.64 9.23 -13.35
N ALA A 15 18.78 10.23 -13.53
CA ALA A 15 18.51 10.83 -14.83
C ALA A 15 19.75 11.51 -15.44
N ARG A 16 20.61 12.15 -14.63
CA ARG A 16 21.88 12.69 -15.08
C ARG A 16 22.91 11.62 -15.42
N SER A 17 23.02 10.60 -14.57
CA SER A 17 24.03 9.55 -14.72
C SER A 17 23.71 8.57 -15.84
N TYR A 18 22.42 8.33 -16.08
CA TYR A 18 21.93 7.29 -16.99
C TYR A 18 20.68 7.78 -17.77
N PRO A 19 20.77 8.91 -18.53
CA PRO A 19 19.59 9.53 -19.16
C PRO A 19 18.83 8.60 -20.11
N ASP A 20 19.55 7.71 -20.79
CA ASP A 20 19.00 6.78 -21.79
C ASP A 20 18.54 5.44 -21.20
N ARG A 21 18.78 5.21 -19.88
CA ARG A 21 18.30 4.00 -19.21
C ARG A 21 16.77 4.04 -19.11
N CYS A 22 16.11 2.93 -19.44
CA CYS A 22 14.67 2.78 -19.24
C CYS A 22 14.32 2.90 -17.75
N ALA A 23 13.40 3.79 -17.42
CA ALA A 23 12.89 4.02 -16.08
C ALA A 23 11.51 3.38 -15.90
N ILE A 24 10.56 3.68 -16.80
CA ILE A 24 9.18 3.22 -16.71
C ILE A 24 8.71 2.69 -18.07
N GLU A 25 8.07 1.54 -18.04
CA GLU A 25 7.28 0.98 -19.13
C GLU A 25 5.82 0.89 -18.66
N VAL A 26 4.89 1.45 -19.42
CA VAL A 26 3.46 1.41 -19.13
C VAL A 26 2.82 0.32 -19.99
N LEU A 27 2.10 -0.57 -19.33
CA LEU A 27 1.39 -1.68 -19.93
C LEU A 27 -0.11 -1.41 -19.88
N ASP A 28 -0.81 -1.47 -21.01
CA ASP A 28 -2.26 -1.52 -21.02
C ASP A 28 -2.73 -2.88 -21.55
N PRO A 29 -3.05 -3.82 -20.65
CA PRO A 29 -3.47 -5.17 -21.04
C PRO A 29 -4.69 -5.20 -21.97
N ARG A 30 -5.55 -4.18 -21.91
CA ARG A 30 -6.75 -4.08 -22.75
C ARG A 30 -6.43 -3.72 -24.20
N LEU A 31 -5.30 -3.02 -24.44
CA LEU A 31 -4.88 -2.58 -25.77
C LEU A 31 -3.92 -3.57 -26.42
N THR A 32 -2.97 -4.11 -25.68
CA THR A 32 -1.85 -4.90 -26.23
C THR A 32 -1.88 -6.38 -25.84
N GLY A 33 -2.84 -6.80 -24.99
CA GLY A 33 -2.78 -8.11 -24.36
C GLY A 33 -1.72 -8.22 -23.26
N GLY A 34 -1.05 -7.12 -22.92
CA GLY A 34 -0.20 -6.99 -21.73
C GLY A 34 1.31 -7.11 -21.92
N LEU A 35 1.79 -7.54 -23.08
CA LEU A 35 3.23 -7.79 -23.29
C LEU A 35 4.03 -6.58 -23.75
N GLU A 36 3.50 -5.86 -24.73
CA GLU A 36 4.18 -4.71 -25.31
C GLU A 36 3.80 -3.43 -24.53
N PRO A 37 4.80 -2.65 -24.09
CA PRO A 37 4.53 -1.37 -23.48
C PRO A 37 3.85 -0.42 -24.47
N VAL A 38 2.77 0.24 -24.03
CA VAL A 38 2.15 1.35 -24.78
C VAL A 38 2.98 2.62 -24.70
N GLU A 39 3.78 2.74 -23.64
CA GLU A 39 4.73 3.83 -23.42
C GLU A 39 6.00 3.30 -22.79
N THR A 40 7.14 3.86 -23.22
CA THR A 40 8.45 3.59 -22.62
C THR A 40 9.16 4.92 -22.38
N TRP A 41 9.55 5.17 -21.12
CA TRP A 41 10.23 6.38 -20.72
C TRP A 41 11.61 6.07 -20.14
N THR A 42 12.60 6.78 -20.65
CA THR A 42 13.95 6.78 -20.05
C THR A 42 13.96 7.68 -18.80
N TYR A 43 14.99 7.59 -17.98
CA TYR A 43 15.19 8.50 -16.85
C TYR A 43 15.26 9.97 -17.30
N GLY A 44 15.89 10.25 -18.45
CA GLY A 44 15.93 11.58 -19.04
C GLY A 44 14.55 12.10 -19.43
N GLN A 45 13.72 11.26 -20.04
CA GLN A 45 12.36 11.60 -20.41
C GLN A 45 11.44 11.79 -19.19
N LEU A 46 11.55 10.90 -18.20
CA LEU A 46 10.83 11.03 -16.93
C LEU A 46 11.18 12.36 -16.24
N TRP A 47 12.46 12.72 -16.21
CA TRP A 47 12.90 13.99 -15.61
C TRP A 47 12.39 15.21 -16.38
N ALA A 48 12.49 15.20 -17.72
CA ALA A 48 11.96 16.28 -18.56
C ALA A 48 10.45 16.48 -18.34
N ARG A 49 9.71 15.38 -18.19
CA ARG A 49 8.27 15.44 -17.86
C ARG A 49 8.03 15.99 -16.44
N THR A 50 8.86 15.59 -15.49
CA THR A 50 8.83 16.15 -14.13
C THR A 50 9.02 17.68 -14.16
N GLU A 51 10.00 18.18 -14.91
CA GLU A 51 10.23 19.63 -15.06
C GLU A 51 9.04 20.33 -15.71
N ALA A 52 8.45 19.76 -16.76
CA ALA A 52 7.27 20.32 -17.42
C ALA A 52 6.06 20.41 -16.48
N ILE A 53 5.81 19.36 -15.68
CA ILE A 53 4.75 19.40 -14.66
C ILE A 53 5.09 20.39 -13.55
N THR A 54 6.36 20.51 -13.15
CA THR A 54 6.83 21.51 -12.17
C THR A 54 6.52 22.93 -12.64
N ASP A 55 6.79 23.23 -13.92
CA ASP A 55 6.51 24.55 -14.49
C ASP A 55 5.00 24.83 -14.59
N ALA A 56 4.20 23.81 -14.90
CA ALA A 56 2.74 23.91 -14.91
C ALA A 56 2.15 24.07 -13.51
N LEU A 57 2.72 23.39 -12.51
CA LEU A 57 2.35 23.57 -11.09
C LEU A 57 2.65 25.00 -10.65
N GLY A 58 3.81 25.54 -11.04
CA GLY A 58 4.25 26.85 -10.55
C GLY A 58 4.27 26.94 -9.01
N PRO A 59 4.16 28.14 -8.45
CA PRO A 59 4.00 28.29 -7.00
C PRO A 59 2.68 27.67 -6.54
N VAL A 60 2.74 26.76 -5.57
CA VAL A 60 1.57 26.19 -4.89
C VAL A 60 1.22 27.10 -3.72
N GLU A 61 -0.04 27.49 -3.63
CA GLU A 61 -0.50 28.38 -2.56
C GLU A 61 -0.46 27.68 -1.20
N LEU A 62 -0.20 28.48 -0.16
CA LEU A 62 -0.18 27.99 1.22
C LEU A 62 -1.61 27.80 1.73
N GLY A 63 -2.00 26.55 1.91
CA GLY A 63 -3.25 26.18 2.56
C GLY A 63 -3.13 26.07 4.08
N PRO A 64 -4.18 25.64 4.80
CA PRO A 64 -4.21 25.55 6.25
C PRO A 64 -3.16 24.59 6.84
N HIS A 65 -2.73 23.62 6.05
CA HIS A 65 -1.76 22.60 6.45
C HIS A 65 -0.42 22.68 5.70
N GLY A 66 -0.18 23.76 4.95
CA GLY A 66 1.00 23.94 4.11
C GLY A 66 0.65 23.95 2.61
N GLN A 67 1.64 23.69 1.79
CA GLN A 67 1.47 23.62 0.34
C GLN A 67 1.11 22.19 -0.06
N MET A 68 -0.15 21.97 -0.47
CA MET A 68 -0.67 20.64 -0.82
C MET A 68 -1.15 20.60 -2.26
N ALA A 69 -0.80 19.53 -2.97
CA ALA A 69 -1.21 19.29 -4.35
C ALA A 69 -1.88 17.90 -4.49
N GLY A 70 -3.16 17.89 -4.83
CA GLY A 70 -3.90 16.67 -5.13
C GLY A 70 -3.41 16.01 -6.42
N LEU A 71 -3.29 14.69 -6.43
CA LEU A 71 -2.93 13.89 -7.60
C LEU A 71 -4.07 12.91 -7.91
N LEU A 72 -4.86 13.19 -8.94
CA LEU A 72 -5.93 12.33 -9.45
C LEU A 72 -5.58 11.85 -10.87
N LEU A 73 -4.66 10.89 -10.91
CA LEU A 73 -4.04 10.41 -12.13
C LEU A 73 -4.23 8.89 -12.30
N PRO A 74 -4.30 8.37 -13.53
CA PRO A 74 -4.22 6.94 -13.75
C PRO A 74 -2.82 6.39 -13.40
N ASN A 75 -2.71 5.08 -13.23
CA ASN A 75 -1.40 4.44 -13.16
C ASN A 75 -0.59 4.74 -14.42
N GLY A 76 0.64 5.17 -14.28
CA GLY A 76 1.50 5.50 -15.42
C GLY A 76 2.72 6.33 -15.05
N ALA A 77 3.48 6.72 -16.05
CA ALA A 77 4.70 7.50 -15.87
C ALA A 77 4.40 8.92 -15.34
N ASP A 78 3.29 9.53 -15.77
CA ASP A 78 2.84 10.83 -15.30
C ASP A 78 2.58 10.87 -13.79
N TYR A 79 2.15 9.75 -13.19
CA TYR A 79 1.96 9.66 -11.74
C TYR A 79 3.29 9.86 -10.99
N ALA A 80 4.35 9.16 -11.42
CA ALA A 80 5.67 9.31 -10.84
C ALA A 80 6.25 10.72 -11.07
N ALA A 81 6.11 11.24 -12.29
CA ALA A 81 6.57 12.58 -12.64
C ALA A 81 5.87 13.67 -11.82
N ALA A 82 4.55 13.56 -11.63
CA ALA A 82 3.76 14.48 -10.81
C ALA A 82 4.18 14.47 -9.33
N TYR A 83 4.42 13.27 -8.78
CA TYR A 83 4.94 13.16 -7.42
C TYR A 83 6.29 13.89 -7.25
N LEU A 84 7.22 13.65 -8.17
CA LEU A 84 8.54 14.32 -8.16
C LEU A 84 8.41 15.83 -8.35
N ALA A 85 7.48 16.28 -9.21
CA ALA A 85 7.22 17.70 -9.46
C ALA A 85 6.69 18.42 -8.20
N CYS A 86 5.82 17.77 -7.42
CA CYS A 86 5.37 18.32 -6.13
C CYS A 86 6.56 18.60 -5.21
N GLN A 87 7.52 17.67 -5.10
CA GLN A 87 8.73 17.90 -4.29
C GLN A 87 9.57 19.07 -4.79
N LEU A 88 9.68 19.25 -6.13
CA LEU A 88 10.46 20.34 -6.72
C LEU A 88 9.84 21.73 -6.47
N VAL A 89 8.53 21.84 -6.37
CA VAL A 89 7.85 23.09 -5.99
C VAL A 89 7.73 23.27 -4.47
N GLY A 90 8.15 22.28 -3.67
CA GLY A 90 8.04 22.29 -2.22
C GLY A 90 6.64 22.00 -1.68
N ALA A 91 5.78 21.36 -2.50
CA ALA A 91 4.45 20.94 -2.09
C ALA A 91 4.43 19.46 -1.67
N ALA A 92 3.56 19.13 -0.71
CA ALA A 92 3.24 17.75 -0.42
C ALA A 92 2.28 17.17 -1.46
N ALA A 93 2.59 15.98 -1.97
CA ALA A 93 1.66 15.25 -2.82
C ALA A 93 0.52 14.66 -1.97
N VAL A 94 -0.72 14.80 -2.44
CA VAL A 94 -1.90 14.16 -1.88
C VAL A 94 -2.44 13.17 -2.91
N PRO A 95 -1.99 11.89 -2.88
CA PRO A 95 -2.51 10.86 -3.74
C PRO A 95 -4.01 10.65 -3.53
N VAL A 96 -4.82 10.94 -4.54
CA VAL A 96 -6.27 10.76 -4.48
C VAL A 96 -6.61 9.40 -5.08
N ASN A 97 -7.33 8.59 -4.30
CA ASN A 97 -7.81 7.30 -4.81
C ASN A 97 -8.82 7.52 -5.94
N SER A 98 -8.43 7.15 -7.14
CA SER A 98 -9.21 7.34 -8.37
C SER A 98 -10.48 6.46 -8.48
N ARG A 99 -10.73 5.59 -7.50
CA ARG A 99 -11.94 4.76 -7.41
C ARG A 99 -12.99 5.34 -6.45
N LEU A 100 -12.68 6.45 -5.80
CA LEU A 100 -13.62 7.15 -4.91
C LEU A 100 -14.73 7.83 -5.70
N ALA A 101 -15.89 7.96 -5.05
CA ALA A 101 -16.96 8.79 -5.56
C ALA A 101 -16.63 10.29 -5.40
N GLU A 102 -17.30 11.13 -6.16
CA GLU A 102 -17.07 12.59 -6.17
C GLU A 102 -17.08 13.23 -4.77
N PRO A 103 -18.05 12.92 -3.85
CA PRO A 103 -18.04 13.47 -2.49
C PRO A 103 -16.82 13.05 -1.65
N GLU A 104 -16.29 11.85 -1.89
CA GLU A 104 -15.12 11.34 -1.18
C GLU A 104 -13.83 12.02 -1.68
N ILE A 105 -13.74 12.27 -3.00
CA ILE A 105 -12.65 13.05 -3.60
C ILE A 105 -12.67 14.48 -3.07
N HIS A 106 -13.87 15.10 -3.04
CA HIS A 106 -14.08 16.43 -2.45
C HIS A 106 -13.57 16.47 -1.02
N TYR A 107 -13.98 15.50 -0.17
CA TYR A 107 -13.54 15.42 1.21
C TYR A 107 -12.01 15.36 1.33
N VAL A 108 -11.33 14.50 0.55
CA VAL A 108 -9.86 14.37 0.62
C VAL A 108 -9.15 15.68 0.27
N LEU A 109 -9.62 16.39 -0.75
CA LEU A 109 -9.03 17.66 -1.17
C LEU A 109 -9.30 18.79 -0.17
N GLU A 110 -10.51 18.85 0.40
CA GLU A 110 -10.88 19.83 1.42
C GLU A 110 -10.12 19.58 2.74
N ASP A 111 -10.14 18.34 3.26
CA ASP A 111 -9.48 17.96 4.51
C ASP A 111 -7.96 18.13 4.44
N SER A 112 -7.34 17.84 3.29
CA SER A 112 -5.91 18.09 3.08
C SER A 112 -5.57 19.56 2.93
N GLY A 113 -6.53 20.41 2.59
CA GLY A 113 -6.29 21.81 2.23
C GLY A 113 -5.52 21.96 0.92
N ALA A 114 -5.70 21.03 -0.01
CA ALA A 114 -5.07 21.12 -1.33
C ALA A 114 -5.54 22.39 -2.06
N SER A 115 -4.60 23.17 -2.59
CA SER A 115 -4.90 24.40 -3.36
C SER A 115 -4.83 24.18 -4.87
N VAL A 116 -4.36 23.01 -5.30
CA VAL A 116 -4.28 22.59 -6.68
C VAL A 116 -4.58 21.11 -6.81
N LEU A 117 -5.26 20.74 -7.88
CA LEU A 117 -5.46 19.35 -8.30
C LEU A 117 -4.80 19.14 -9.67
N LEU A 118 -3.86 18.21 -9.74
CA LEU A 118 -3.34 17.70 -11.00
C LEU A 118 -4.15 16.45 -11.37
N ALA A 119 -4.81 16.49 -12.53
CA ALA A 119 -5.63 15.39 -13.02
C ALA A 119 -5.31 15.06 -14.49
N ALA A 120 -5.67 13.88 -14.93
CA ALA A 120 -5.60 13.46 -16.33
C ALA A 120 -6.81 12.60 -16.69
N GLU A 121 -7.03 12.35 -17.98
CA GLU A 121 -8.04 11.40 -18.41
C GLU A 121 -7.85 10.01 -17.75
N PRO A 122 -8.94 9.36 -17.36
CA PRO A 122 -10.36 9.68 -17.58
C PRO A 122 -11.01 10.54 -16.47
N PHE A 123 -10.25 11.20 -15.62
CA PHE A 123 -10.74 11.86 -14.39
C PHE A 123 -10.98 13.37 -14.55
N ILE A 124 -10.79 13.95 -15.73
CA ILE A 124 -10.88 15.41 -15.95
C ILE A 124 -12.27 15.95 -15.62
N ASP A 125 -13.34 15.28 -16.04
CA ASP A 125 -14.71 15.74 -15.80
C ASP A 125 -15.06 15.83 -14.30
N ILE A 126 -14.69 14.82 -13.52
CA ILE A 126 -14.91 14.84 -12.07
C ILE A 126 -13.99 15.86 -11.39
N ALA A 127 -12.75 15.99 -11.86
CA ALA A 127 -11.80 16.97 -11.35
C ALA A 127 -12.30 18.40 -11.55
N GLN A 128 -12.89 18.72 -12.72
CA GLN A 128 -13.47 20.02 -13.01
C GLN A 128 -14.60 20.38 -12.04
N ARG A 129 -15.52 19.46 -11.76
CA ARG A 129 -16.63 19.71 -10.83
C ARG A 129 -16.13 19.94 -9.41
N VAL A 130 -15.27 19.05 -8.91
CA VAL A 130 -14.76 19.15 -7.54
C VAL A 130 -13.91 20.41 -7.33
N THR A 131 -13.04 20.74 -8.29
CA THR A 131 -12.20 21.94 -8.18
C THR A 131 -13.00 23.24 -8.29
N ALA A 132 -14.07 23.26 -9.10
CA ALA A 132 -14.97 24.41 -9.18
C ALA A 132 -15.73 24.64 -7.86
N ASP A 133 -16.19 23.57 -7.20
CA ASP A 133 -16.88 23.65 -5.93
C ASP A 133 -15.95 24.11 -4.78
N LEU A 134 -14.74 23.58 -4.73
CA LEU A 134 -13.73 23.94 -3.74
C LEU A 134 -13.03 25.28 -4.03
N GLY A 135 -13.16 25.84 -5.23
CA GLY A 135 -12.44 27.04 -5.64
C GLY A 135 -10.92 26.84 -5.76
N ILE A 136 -10.45 25.63 -6.02
CA ILE A 136 -9.03 25.31 -6.18
C ILE A 136 -8.63 25.19 -7.66
N ARG A 137 -7.35 25.33 -7.95
CA ARG A 137 -6.83 25.31 -9.31
C ARG A 137 -6.79 23.88 -9.87
N LEU A 138 -7.31 23.67 -11.08
CA LEU A 138 -7.14 22.43 -11.84
C LEU A 138 -5.99 22.57 -12.84
N ILE A 139 -5.15 21.54 -12.91
CA ILE A 139 -4.13 21.35 -13.95
C ILE A 139 -4.43 20.05 -14.68
N ASP A 140 -4.68 20.15 -15.97
CA ASP A 140 -4.82 18.99 -16.84
C ASP A 140 -3.43 18.52 -17.28
N ALA A 141 -2.99 17.39 -16.73
CA ALA A 141 -1.70 16.77 -17.06
C ALA A 141 -1.63 16.34 -18.54
N THR A 142 -2.77 15.99 -19.14
CA THR A 142 -2.85 15.58 -20.55
C THR A 142 -2.52 16.74 -21.50
N ALA A 143 -2.84 17.97 -21.08
CA ALA A 143 -2.58 19.19 -21.86
C ALA A 143 -1.12 19.70 -21.74
N ILE A 144 -0.34 19.18 -20.77
CA ILE A 144 1.06 19.56 -20.60
C ILE A 144 1.89 18.91 -21.71
N GLY A 145 2.43 19.72 -22.62
CA GLY A 145 3.30 19.24 -23.70
C GLY A 145 4.57 18.56 -23.19
N ALA A 146 5.08 17.59 -23.95
CA ALA A 146 6.39 17.02 -23.70
C ALA A 146 7.47 18.09 -23.98
N SER A 147 8.15 18.56 -22.94
CA SER A 147 9.34 19.38 -23.12
C SER A 147 10.46 18.48 -23.65
N ALA A 148 11.13 18.87 -24.73
CA ALA A 148 12.38 18.24 -25.10
C ALA A 148 13.39 18.48 -23.97
N PRO A 149 14.20 17.49 -23.56
CA PRO A 149 15.19 17.66 -22.51
C PRO A 149 16.26 18.66 -22.95
N THR A 150 16.03 19.93 -22.67
CA THR A 150 16.96 21.01 -22.94
C THR A 150 17.55 21.52 -21.65
N ARG A 151 18.71 20.99 -21.33
CA ARG A 151 19.55 21.37 -20.18
C ARG A 151 18.90 21.12 -18.81
N TRP A 152 19.67 20.49 -17.96
CA TRP A 152 19.42 20.41 -16.49
C TRP A 152 19.25 21.81 -15.93
N SER A 153 17.99 22.29 -15.87
CA SER A 153 17.66 23.67 -15.57
C SER A 153 17.63 23.93 -14.05
N ARG A 154 17.61 22.87 -13.26
CA ARG A 154 17.50 22.98 -11.80
C ARG A 154 18.65 22.26 -11.10
N PRO A 155 19.15 22.86 -9.99
CA PRO A 155 20.13 22.22 -9.13
C PRO A 155 19.57 20.95 -8.49
N ILE A 156 20.43 19.94 -8.28
CA ILE A 156 20.08 18.70 -7.57
C ILE A 156 20.67 18.78 -6.16
N GLY A 157 19.78 18.67 -5.18
CA GLY A 157 20.16 18.66 -3.76
C GLY A 157 20.89 19.93 -3.31
N PRO A 158 21.66 19.83 -2.24
CA PRO A 158 22.43 20.98 -1.73
C PRO A 158 23.59 21.41 -2.63
N TYR A 159 23.84 20.71 -3.74
CA TYR A 159 24.93 21.00 -4.69
C TYR A 159 24.35 21.38 -6.04
N ALA A 160 24.22 22.68 -6.29
CA ALA A 160 23.58 23.22 -7.47
C ALA A 160 24.35 23.03 -8.75
N ASP A 161 25.65 23.28 -8.73
CA ASP A 161 26.48 23.35 -9.93
C ASP A 161 27.92 22.92 -9.67
N ILE A 162 28.57 22.53 -10.76
CA ILE A 162 30.04 22.49 -10.77
C ILE A 162 30.48 23.88 -11.22
N ASP A 163 31.25 24.57 -10.38
CA ASP A 163 31.92 25.80 -10.78
C ASP A 163 32.79 25.49 -12.00
N PRO A 164 32.48 26.04 -13.17
CA PRO A 164 33.20 25.71 -14.40
C PRO A 164 34.68 26.16 -14.36
N SER A 165 35.04 27.04 -13.44
CA SER A 165 36.40 27.54 -13.29
C SER A 165 37.27 26.66 -12.37
N THR A 166 36.67 26.01 -11.38
CA THR A 166 37.38 25.22 -10.37
C THR A 166 37.09 23.71 -10.44
N GLY A 167 36.05 23.28 -11.17
CA GLY A 167 35.60 21.92 -11.20
C GLY A 167 35.01 21.41 -9.86
N ARG A 168 34.75 22.32 -8.92
CA ARG A 168 34.21 21.97 -7.59
C ARG A 168 32.68 22.10 -7.56
N LEU A 169 32.05 21.23 -6.76
CA LEU A 169 30.65 21.37 -6.43
C LEU A 169 30.40 22.65 -5.63
N VAL A 170 29.50 23.48 -6.13
CA VAL A 170 29.09 24.72 -5.45
C VAL A 170 27.74 24.46 -4.79
N PRO A 171 27.58 24.78 -3.49
CA PRO A 171 26.29 24.68 -2.84
C PRO A 171 25.27 25.61 -3.51
N SER A 172 24.11 25.05 -3.88
CA SER A 172 23.03 25.82 -4.56
C SER A 172 22.29 26.78 -3.66
N VAL A 173 22.46 26.64 -2.37
CA VAL A 173 21.77 27.46 -1.36
C VAL A 173 22.77 27.89 -0.33
N THR A 174 22.84 29.20 -0.11
CA THR A 174 23.41 29.75 1.13
C THR A 174 22.59 29.12 2.27
N PRO A 175 23.22 28.56 3.33
CA PRO A 175 22.46 28.09 4.47
C PRO A 175 21.66 29.28 5.01
N SER A 176 20.37 29.33 4.68
CA SER A 176 19.48 30.21 5.39
C SER A 176 19.31 29.59 6.78
N ASP A 177 19.28 30.40 7.82
CA ASP A 177 19.13 30.03 9.23
C ASP A 177 17.81 29.32 9.58
N THR A 178 17.23 28.63 8.65
CA THR A 178 15.98 27.91 8.84
C THR A 178 16.26 26.43 9.02
N THR A 179 16.19 26.03 10.28
CA THR A 179 15.60 24.78 10.77
C THR A 179 15.61 23.61 9.78
N THR A 180 16.01 22.45 10.23
CA THR A 180 15.72 21.14 9.64
C THR A 180 14.37 21.19 8.95
N ASP A 181 14.38 21.34 7.63
CA ASP A 181 13.15 21.50 6.86
C ASP A 181 12.54 20.10 6.65
N GLU A 182 11.79 19.65 7.64
CA GLU A 182 10.98 18.45 7.60
C GLU A 182 9.71 18.68 6.78
N ARG A 183 9.83 19.29 5.60
CA ARG A 183 8.69 19.49 4.73
C ARG A 183 7.99 18.18 4.48
N THR A 184 6.68 18.24 4.52
CA THR A 184 5.82 17.11 4.15
C THR A 184 6.04 16.77 2.68
N ALA A 185 6.36 15.51 2.41
CA ALA A 185 6.50 14.97 1.06
C ALA A 185 5.18 14.47 0.51
N MET A 186 4.39 13.82 1.39
CA MET A 186 3.15 13.19 0.98
C MET A 186 2.18 13.09 2.16
N ILE A 187 0.89 13.25 1.87
CA ILE A 187 -0.21 12.89 2.77
C ILE A 187 -0.90 11.64 2.22
N ALA A 188 -0.73 10.52 2.89
CA ALA A 188 -1.37 9.26 2.51
C ALA A 188 -2.68 9.07 3.27
N TYR A 189 -3.82 9.15 2.56
CA TYR A 189 -5.13 8.92 3.17
C TYR A 189 -5.36 7.43 3.41
N THR A 190 -5.72 7.08 4.64
CA THR A 190 -6.08 5.72 5.05
C THR A 190 -7.58 5.64 5.33
N SER A 191 -8.19 4.51 4.99
CA SER A 191 -9.57 4.24 5.41
C SER A 191 -9.61 4.11 6.93
N GLY A 192 -9.94 5.19 7.61
CA GLY A 192 -10.06 5.23 9.07
C GLY A 192 -11.09 4.21 9.58
N THR A 193 -10.84 3.68 10.76
CA THR A 193 -11.77 2.77 11.46
C THR A 193 -13.01 3.50 12.01
N THR A 194 -13.02 4.83 11.98
CA THR A 194 -14.01 5.71 12.62
C THR A 194 -14.86 6.51 11.62
N GLY A 195 -14.92 6.13 10.36
CA GLY A 195 -15.78 6.72 9.33
C GLY A 195 -15.01 7.45 8.23
N PHE A 196 -14.45 8.63 8.48
CA PHE A 196 -13.74 9.39 7.45
C PHE A 196 -12.25 9.02 7.35
N PRO A 197 -11.67 8.99 6.14
CA PRO A 197 -10.24 8.75 5.95
C PRO A 197 -9.39 9.80 6.67
N LYS A 198 -8.21 9.39 7.17
CA LYS A 198 -7.24 10.28 7.83
C LYS A 198 -5.99 10.37 7.00
N GLY A 199 -5.44 11.57 6.86
CA GLY A 199 -4.20 11.81 6.12
C GLY A 199 -2.96 11.55 6.98
N SER A 200 -2.21 10.47 6.71
CA SER A 200 -0.94 10.16 7.37
C SER A 200 0.17 11.03 6.78
N ILE A 201 0.91 11.75 7.65
CA ILE A 201 1.98 12.66 7.26
C ILE A 201 3.26 11.85 6.99
N ASN A 202 3.87 12.09 5.84
CA ASN A 202 5.18 11.57 5.48
C ASN A 202 6.10 12.75 5.13
N THR A 203 7.16 12.98 5.92
CA THR A 203 8.16 14.01 5.65
C THR A 203 9.12 13.59 4.53
N ASN A 204 9.85 14.55 3.93
CA ASN A 204 10.80 14.23 2.85
C ASN A 204 11.86 13.24 3.31
N THR A 205 12.49 13.48 4.44
CA THR A 205 13.50 12.58 5.00
C THR A 205 12.90 11.25 5.41
N GLY A 206 11.78 11.27 6.13
CA GLY A 206 11.09 10.06 6.59
C GLY A 206 10.65 9.17 5.42
N PHE A 207 10.09 9.76 4.36
CA PHE A 207 9.64 8.99 3.21
C PHE A 207 10.81 8.41 2.40
N LEU A 208 11.88 9.18 2.17
CA LEU A 208 13.07 8.65 1.52
C LEU A 208 13.70 7.50 2.34
N MET A 209 13.82 7.66 3.66
CA MET A 209 14.31 6.60 4.54
C MET A 209 13.41 5.35 4.47
N ARG A 210 12.10 5.53 4.41
CA ARG A 210 11.13 4.43 4.21
C ARG A 210 11.40 3.67 2.91
N LEU A 211 11.59 4.37 1.79
CA LEU A 211 11.90 3.74 0.50
C LEU A 211 13.25 3.01 0.52
N MET A 212 14.27 3.60 1.14
CA MET A 212 15.58 2.96 1.32
C MET A 212 15.49 1.71 2.22
N HIS A 213 14.72 1.80 3.30
CA HIS A 213 14.46 0.65 4.18
C HIS A 213 13.75 -0.49 3.44
N TRP A 214 12.74 -0.17 2.60
CA TRP A 214 12.10 -1.17 1.75
C TRP A 214 13.07 -1.80 0.76
N SER A 215 13.88 -0.97 0.09
CA SER A 215 14.89 -1.45 -0.85
C SER A 215 15.88 -2.40 -0.19
N TRP A 216 16.34 -2.06 1.01
CA TRP A 216 17.25 -2.91 1.77
C TRP A 216 16.57 -4.22 2.23
N THR A 217 15.38 -4.13 2.80
CA THR A 217 14.65 -5.29 3.36
C THR A 217 14.27 -6.29 2.27
N PHE A 218 13.81 -5.80 1.11
CA PHE A 218 13.23 -6.64 0.05
C PHE A 218 14.12 -6.75 -1.21
N GLY A 219 15.39 -6.42 -1.11
CA GLY A 219 16.35 -6.62 -2.19
C GLY A 219 16.12 -5.79 -3.45
N LEU A 220 15.45 -4.61 -3.34
CA LEU A 220 15.26 -3.72 -4.48
C LEU A 220 16.59 -3.06 -4.86
N THR A 221 17.05 -3.31 -6.07
CA THR A 221 18.29 -2.74 -6.61
C THR A 221 18.07 -2.18 -8.00
N GLY A 222 19.02 -1.39 -8.51
CA GLY A 222 18.98 -0.86 -9.88
C GLY A 222 19.03 -1.94 -10.99
N ARG A 223 19.12 -3.21 -10.63
CA ARG A 223 19.11 -4.34 -11.57
C ARG A 223 17.75 -5.00 -11.72
N GLU A 224 16.88 -4.76 -10.75
CA GLU A 224 15.53 -5.36 -10.75
C GLU A 224 14.62 -4.64 -11.73
N VAL A 225 13.65 -5.39 -12.24
CA VAL A 225 12.49 -4.91 -12.98
C VAL A 225 11.28 -5.15 -12.10
N VAL A 226 10.75 -4.07 -11.55
CA VAL A 226 9.61 -4.13 -10.61
C VAL A 226 8.30 -4.05 -11.37
N SER A 227 7.42 -5.03 -11.15
CA SER A 227 6.03 -4.95 -11.62
C SER A 227 5.18 -4.13 -10.64
N THR A 228 4.38 -3.21 -11.17
CA THR A 228 3.38 -2.44 -10.43
C THR A 228 1.99 -2.72 -11.00
N PRO A 229 1.35 -3.84 -10.62
CA PRO A 229 0.02 -4.20 -11.11
C PRO A 229 -1.11 -3.50 -10.35
N GLY A 230 -0.84 -2.94 -9.19
CA GLY A 230 -1.81 -2.29 -8.33
C GLY A 230 -1.81 -0.77 -8.43
N PRO A 231 -2.71 -0.09 -7.67
CA PRO A 231 -2.94 1.35 -7.82
C PRO A 231 -1.80 2.18 -7.22
N MET A 232 -1.23 3.09 -8.02
CA MET A 232 -0.11 3.95 -7.62
C MET A 232 -0.51 5.02 -6.59
N PHE A 233 -1.80 5.33 -6.43
CA PHE A 233 -2.25 6.21 -5.35
C PHE A 233 -2.08 5.57 -3.97
N HIS A 234 -1.98 4.26 -3.89
CA HIS A 234 -1.72 3.56 -2.63
C HIS A 234 -0.22 3.53 -2.33
N LEU A 235 0.12 3.83 -1.07
CA LEU A 235 1.51 3.94 -0.61
C LEU A 235 2.37 2.72 -0.98
N SER A 236 1.83 1.50 -0.91
CA SER A 236 2.58 0.29 -1.23
C SER A 236 3.04 0.28 -2.70
N TYR A 237 2.14 0.47 -3.67
CA TYR A 237 2.51 0.43 -5.09
C TYR A 237 3.20 1.70 -5.56
N GLY A 238 2.69 2.88 -5.18
CA GLY A 238 3.33 4.16 -5.50
C GLY A 238 4.70 4.28 -4.85
N GLY A 239 4.81 3.90 -3.58
CA GLY A 239 6.07 3.90 -2.84
C GLY A 239 7.10 2.92 -3.41
N LEU A 240 6.71 1.69 -3.75
CA LEU A 240 7.60 0.71 -4.38
C LEU A 240 8.07 1.16 -5.78
N THR A 241 7.17 1.81 -6.55
CA THR A 241 7.55 2.45 -7.82
C THR A 241 8.64 3.50 -7.59
N LEU A 242 8.44 4.41 -6.63
CA LEU A 242 9.43 5.42 -6.29
C LEU A 242 10.72 4.81 -5.71
N ALA A 243 10.63 3.77 -4.89
CA ALA A 243 11.81 3.06 -4.36
C ALA A 243 12.68 2.49 -5.48
N GLN A 244 12.05 1.87 -6.48
CA GLN A 244 12.78 1.34 -7.63
C GLN A 244 13.40 2.44 -8.50
N LEU A 245 12.71 3.56 -8.69
CA LEU A 245 13.27 4.72 -9.40
C LEU A 245 14.44 5.36 -8.64
N VAL A 246 14.36 5.43 -7.31
CA VAL A 246 15.48 5.86 -6.44
C VAL A 246 16.67 4.92 -6.58
N ALA A 247 16.45 3.61 -6.62
CA ALA A 247 17.49 2.60 -6.80
C ALA A 247 18.11 2.61 -8.21
N GLY A 248 17.56 3.35 -9.18
CA GLY A 248 18.04 3.42 -10.56
C GLY A 248 17.62 2.22 -11.42
N GLY A 249 16.62 1.47 -11.02
CA GLY A 249 16.08 0.32 -11.74
C GLY A 249 14.92 0.66 -12.67
N ARG A 250 14.24 -0.35 -13.18
CA ARG A 250 13.13 -0.22 -14.12
C ARG A 250 11.81 -0.64 -13.47
N VAL A 251 10.75 0.06 -13.79
CA VAL A 251 9.38 -0.25 -13.35
C VAL A 251 8.52 -0.56 -14.56
N ARG A 252 7.71 -1.62 -14.47
CA ARG A 252 6.66 -1.96 -15.43
C ARG A 252 5.31 -1.76 -14.76
N VAL A 253 4.60 -0.72 -15.18
CA VAL A 253 3.34 -0.27 -14.57
C VAL A 253 2.19 -0.79 -15.40
N MET A 254 1.26 -1.55 -14.80
CA MET A 254 0.00 -1.90 -15.43
C MET A 254 -1.04 -0.80 -15.18
N THR A 255 -1.72 -0.34 -16.24
CA THR A 255 -2.84 0.61 -16.11
C THR A 255 -3.99 0.02 -15.32
N ALA A 256 -4.18 -1.30 -15.42
CA ALA A 256 -5.10 -2.10 -14.63
C ALA A 256 -4.54 -3.52 -14.46
N PHE A 257 -4.79 -4.13 -13.29
CA PHE A 257 -4.44 -5.52 -13.07
C PHE A 257 -5.24 -6.44 -13.99
N GLU A 258 -4.53 -7.35 -14.68
CA GLU A 258 -5.11 -8.35 -15.55
C GLU A 258 -4.33 -9.67 -15.34
N PRO A 259 -5.02 -10.76 -14.87
CA PRO A 259 -4.34 -12.00 -14.50
C PRO A 259 -3.62 -12.68 -15.67
N GLN A 260 -4.20 -12.71 -16.87
CA GLN A 260 -3.59 -13.36 -18.02
C GLN A 260 -2.32 -12.64 -18.50
N ALA A 261 -2.35 -11.29 -18.54
CA ALA A 261 -1.17 -10.48 -18.86
C ALA A 261 -0.06 -10.66 -17.81
N SER A 262 -0.42 -10.91 -16.55
CA SER A 262 0.54 -11.16 -15.48
C SER A 262 1.33 -12.46 -15.68
N LEU A 263 0.76 -13.48 -16.36
CA LEU A 263 1.51 -14.71 -16.67
C LEU A 263 2.71 -14.42 -17.56
N ASP A 264 2.50 -13.64 -18.62
CA ASP A 264 3.56 -13.30 -19.57
C ASP A 264 4.59 -12.37 -18.91
N GLU A 265 4.10 -11.41 -18.09
CA GLU A 265 4.93 -10.48 -17.35
C GLU A 265 5.92 -11.21 -16.43
N TYR A 266 5.45 -12.19 -15.66
CA TYR A 266 6.29 -12.92 -14.70
C TYR A 266 7.04 -14.11 -15.34
N ALA A 267 6.66 -14.52 -16.55
CA ALA A 267 7.42 -15.49 -17.32
C ALA A 267 8.68 -14.88 -17.98
N GLN A 268 8.63 -13.58 -18.38
CA GLN A 268 9.60 -13.05 -19.34
C GLN A 268 10.25 -11.70 -18.93
N HIS A 269 9.59 -10.87 -18.10
CA HIS A 269 9.97 -9.47 -17.94
C HIS A 269 10.33 -9.07 -16.51
N SER A 270 9.36 -9.13 -15.60
CA SER A 270 9.56 -8.63 -14.23
C SER A 270 10.29 -9.63 -13.35
N THR A 271 11.27 -9.13 -12.62
CA THR A 271 12.08 -9.92 -11.68
C THR A 271 11.62 -9.77 -10.23
N TRP A 272 10.83 -8.75 -9.95
CA TRP A 272 10.34 -8.42 -8.63
C TRP A 272 8.87 -7.98 -8.68
N ALA A 273 8.03 -8.49 -7.79
CA ALA A 273 6.62 -8.12 -7.70
C ALA A 273 6.13 -8.02 -6.26
N PHE A 274 5.22 -7.07 -6.02
CA PHE A 274 4.35 -7.04 -4.85
C PHE A 274 2.95 -7.47 -5.29
N LEU A 275 2.42 -8.53 -4.67
CA LEU A 275 1.08 -9.03 -4.95
C LEU A 275 0.29 -9.18 -3.64
N VAL A 276 -0.95 -8.71 -3.65
CA VAL A 276 -1.89 -9.06 -2.58
C VAL A 276 -2.45 -10.47 -2.84
N PRO A 277 -2.89 -11.22 -1.82
CA PRO A 277 -3.36 -12.59 -1.99
C PRO A 277 -4.46 -12.78 -3.03
N SER A 278 -5.38 -11.83 -3.18
CA SER A 278 -6.41 -11.88 -4.22
C SER A 278 -5.85 -11.78 -5.65
N MET A 279 -4.78 -11.03 -5.86
CA MET A 279 -4.08 -11.00 -7.16
C MET A 279 -3.36 -12.33 -7.42
N THR A 280 -2.68 -12.87 -6.41
CA THR A 280 -2.03 -14.18 -6.52
C THR A 280 -3.04 -15.28 -6.83
N ALA A 281 -4.23 -15.26 -6.20
CA ALA A 281 -5.31 -16.21 -6.48
C ALA A 281 -5.82 -16.11 -7.93
N ALA A 282 -6.03 -14.89 -8.44
CA ALA A 282 -6.44 -14.67 -9.82
C ALA A 282 -5.37 -15.12 -10.83
N ILE A 283 -4.09 -14.87 -10.53
CA ILE A 283 -2.96 -15.38 -11.33
C ILE A 283 -2.92 -16.91 -11.29
N ALA A 284 -3.14 -17.53 -10.13
CA ALA A 284 -3.17 -18.99 -9.99
C ALA A 284 -4.27 -19.62 -10.84
N GLU A 285 -5.46 -19.03 -10.90
CA GLU A 285 -6.55 -19.46 -11.76
C GLU A 285 -6.18 -19.37 -13.24
N ALA A 286 -5.70 -18.20 -13.69
CA ALA A 286 -5.24 -18.00 -15.05
C ALA A 286 -4.10 -18.97 -15.42
N TRP A 287 -3.15 -19.20 -14.50
CA TRP A 287 -2.03 -20.12 -14.67
C TRP A 287 -2.48 -21.57 -14.86
N ARG A 288 -3.45 -22.03 -14.06
CA ARG A 288 -4.06 -23.37 -14.24
C ARG A 288 -4.76 -23.48 -15.59
N GLY A 289 -5.52 -22.45 -15.98
CA GLY A 289 -6.21 -22.37 -17.27
C GLY A 289 -5.28 -22.37 -18.48
N ALA A 290 -4.09 -21.77 -18.35
CA ALA A 290 -3.05 -21.73 -19.38
C ALA A 290 -2.18 -23.01 -19.45
N GLY A 291 -2.49 -24.04 -18.68
CA GLY A 291 -1.73 -25.29 -18.69
C GLY A 291 -0.44 -25.24 -17.86
N ARG A 292 -0.38 -24.35 -16.87
CA ARG A 292 0.71 -24.23 -15.89
C ARG A 292 2.09 -23.90 -16.51
N PRO A 293 2.21 -22.82 -17.32
CA PRO A 293 3.49 -22.44 -17.91
C PRO A 293 4.47 -22.00 -16.80
N PRO A 294 5.80 -22.21 -16.94
CA PRO A 294 6.75 -21.78 -15.93
C PRO A 294 6.92 -20.25 -15.93
N LEU A 295 6.70 -19.59 -14.79
CA LEU A 295 6.89 -18.15 -14.61
C LEU A 295 8.30 -17.88 -14.03
N ASN A 296 9.31 -18.02 -14.88
CA ASN A 296 10.72 -18.13 -14.48
C ASN A 296 11.45 -16.78 -14.30
N ALA A 297 10.89 -15.67 -14.80
CA ALA A 297 11.56 -14.38 -14.71
C ALA A 297 11.48 -13.79 -13.31
N LEU A 298 10.39 -14.06 -12.58
CA LEU A 298 10.21 -13.56 -11.24
C LEU A 298 11.20 -14.23 -10.27
N ARG A 299 11.96 -13.41 -9.54
CA ARG A 299 12.96 -13.83 -8.54
C ARG A 299 12.60 -13.45 -7.12
N TYR A 300 11.73 -12.45 -6.96
CA TYR A 300 11.28 -11.96 -5.66
C TYR A 300 9.79 -11.69 -5.71
N LEU A 301 9.05 -12.30 -4.82
CA LEU A 301 7.62 -12.07 -4.60
C LEU A 301 7.40 -11.59 -3.17
N LEU A 302 7.00 -10.33 -3.01
CA LEU A 302 6.47 -9.82 -1.75
C LEU A 302 4.96 -10.06 -1.73
N SER A 303 4.50 -10.89 -0.82
CA SER A 303 3.07 -11.11 -0.53
C SER A 303 2.69 -10.32 0.71
N ALA A 304 1.70 -9.46 0.64
CA ALA A 304 1.26 -8.69 1.80
C ALA A 304 -0.08 -7.96 1.57
N GLY A 305 -0.51 -7.17 2.55
CA GLY A 305 -1.71 -6.32 2.48
C GLY A 305 -2.99 -6.99 2.97
N ALA A 306 -3.02 -8.31 3.01
CA ALA A 306 -4.10 -9.12 3.59
C ALA A 306 -3.57 -10.51 3.96
N PRO A 307 -4.23 -11.24 4.88
CA PRO A 307 -3.92 -12.65 5.08
C PRO A 307 -4.30 -13.48 3.84
N GLY A 308 -3.46 -14.43 3.46
CA GLY A 308 -3.71 -15.38 2.37
C GLY A 308 -3.90 -16.81 2.88
N PRO A 309 -4.68 -17.65 2.15
CA PRO A 309 -4.77 -19.08 2.47
C PRO A 309 -3.42 -19.78 2.33
N MET A 310 -3.15 -20.74 3.20
CA MET A 310 -1.92 -21.54 3.15
C MET A 310 -1.80 -22.34 1.85
N SER A 311 -2.92 -22.82 1.29
CA SER A 311 -2.95 -23.51 0.00
C SER A 311 -2.51 -22.63 -1.16
N LEU A 312 -2.86 -21.33 -1.13
CA LEU A 312 -2.44 -20.37 -2.14
C LEU A 312 -0.93 -20.09 -2.03
N LEU A 313 -0.42 -19.98 -0.80
CA LEU A 313 1.01 -19.80 -0.56
C LEU A 313 1.80 -21.04 -1.01
N ASP A 314 1.30 -22.24 -0.74
CA ASP A 314 1.92 -23.48 -1.24
C ASP A 314 1.92 -23.56 -2.78
N GLU A 315 0.80 -23.20 -3.43
CA GLU A 315 0.70 -23.14 -4.89
C GLU A 315 1.62 -22.06 -5.50
N ALA A 316 1.87 -20.95 -4.79
CA ALA A 316 2.75 -19.89 -5.28
C ALA A 316 4.19 -20.38 -5.55
N PHE A 317 4.68 -21.38 -4.83
CA PHE A 317 5.98 -22.00 -5.10
C PHE A 317 6.01 -22.78 -6.43
N ASP A 318 4.87 -23.32 -6.86
CA ASP A 318 4.76 -23.97 -8.17
C ASP A 318 4.59 -22.95 -9.30
N ILE A 319 3.88 -21.85 -9.04
CA ILE A 319 3.66 -20.76 -10.01
C ILE A 319 4.96 -20.00 -10.28
N PHE A 320 5.73 -19.70 -9.23
CA PHE A 320 6.94 -18.88 -9.27
C PHE A 320 8.18 -19.68 -8.79
N PRO A 321 8.62 -20.68 -9.55
CA PRO A 321 9.60 -21.67 -9.06
C PRO A 321 10.99 -21.09 -8.78
N ASN A 322 11.32 -19.90 -9.30
CA ASN A 322 12.59 -19.22 -9.09
C ASN A 322 12.51 -18.07 -8.10
N ALA A 323 11.31 -17.79 -7.56
CA ALA A 323 11.11 -16.64 -6.69
C ALA A 323 11.40 -16.98 -5.21
N GLU A 324 12.15 -16.12 -4.55
CA GLU A 324 12.08 -16.01 -3.10
C GLU A 324 10.73 -15.39 -2.75
N ILE A 325 9.90 -16.14 -2.03
CA ILE A 325 8.58 -15.68 -1.60
C ILE A 325 8.71 -15.15 -0.17
N THR A 326 8.35 -13.88 0.01
CA THR A 326 8.42 -13.20 1.30
C THR A 326 7.04 -12.67 1.68
N ASP A 327 6.56 -12.98 2.87
CA ASP A 327 5.45 -12.23 3.46
C ASP A 327 5.98 -10.98 4.14
N GLY A 328 5.29 -9.84 3.94
CA GLY A 328 5.54 -8.61 4.64
C GLY A 328 4.31 -8.18 5.42
N TYR A 329 4.51 -7.72 6.65
CA TYR A 329 3.45 -7.12 7.44
C TYR A 329 3.83 -5.71 7.89
N GLY A 330 2.84 -4.84 7.85
CA GLY A 330 2.94 -3.46 8.25
C GLY A 330 1.68 -2.68 7.92
N TRP A 331 1.66 -1.42 8.29
CA TRP A 331 0.55 -0.50 8.05
C TRP A 331 1.09 0.88 7.67
N THR A 332 0.20 1.74 7.17
CA THR A 332 0.60 3.04 6.58
C THR A 332 1.45 3.88 7.52
N GLU A 333 1.12 3.89 8.80
CA GLU A 333 1.78 4.67 9.83
C GLU A 333 3.19 4.16 10.15
N ALA A 334 3.39 2.85 10.25
CA ALA A 334 4.68 2.26 10.65
C ALA A 334 5.54 1.77 9.47
N GLY A 335 4.96 1.58 8.28
CA GLY A 335 5.60 0.94 7.14
C GLY A 335 5.68 -0.58 7.31
N TRP A 336 6.66 -1.22 6.69
CA TRP A 336 6.92 -2.65 6.85
C TRP A 336 7.67 -2.90 8.15
N VAL A 337 7.07 -3.62 9.07
CA VAL A 337 7.65 -3.84 10.42
C VAL A 337 8.10 -5.27 10.65
N THR A 338 7.53 -6.26 9.94
CA THR A 338 8.05 -7.64 9.92
C THR A 338 8.11 -8.17 8.49
N TYR A 339 8.93 -9.20 8.29
CA TYR A 339 9.00 -9.97 7.07
C TYR A 339 9.35 -11.43 7.36
N ASP A 340 8.91 -12.32 6.47
CA ASP A 340 9.11 -13.76 6.57
C ASP A 340 9.47 -14.36 5.21
N ILE A 341 10.72 -14.74 5.01
CA ILE A 341 11.12 -15.49 3.82
C ILE A 341 10.56 -16.90 3.97
N LYS A 342 9.64 -17.28 3.10
CA LYS A 342 8.91 -18.53 3.19
C LYS A 342 9.75 -19.71 2.75
N ASP A 343 9.74 -20.75 3.59
CA ASP A 343 10.24 -22.08 3.27
C ASP A 343 9.04 -23.03 3.12
N ARG A 344 8.85 -23.60 1.92
CA ARG A 344 7.73 -24.51 1.64
C ARG A 344 7.66 -25.68 2.63
N ALA A 345 8.82 -26.16 3.10
CA ALA A 345 8.89 -27.29 4.04
C ALA A 345 8.52 -26.91 5.49
N ALA A 346 8.49 -25.62 5.81
CA ALA A 346 8.31 -25.09 7.16
C ALA A 346 7.26 -23.97 7.24
N LEU A 347 6.21 -24.05 6.42
CA LEU A 347 5.14 -23.06 6.42
C LEU A 347 4.38 -23.04 7.75
N VAL A 348 4.24 -21.85 8.32
CA VAL A 348 3.47 -21.62 9.55
C VAL A 348 2.30 -20.71 9.24
N PRO A 349 1.05 -21.10 9.57
CA PRO A 349 -0.13 -20.29 9.33
C PRO A 349 -0.02 -18.91 9.98
N HIS A 350 -0.45 -17.86 9.23
CA HIS A 350 -0.51 -16.46 9.69
C HIS A 350 0.82 -15.86 10.17
N CYS A 351 1.93 -16.59 10.05
CA CYS A 351 3.24 -16.08 10.41
C CYS A 351 3.68 -15.02 9.41
N VAL A 352 3.99 -13.84 9.92
CA VAL A 352 4.52 -12.69 9.17
C VAL A 352 5.98 -12.40 9.50
N GLY A 353 6.63 -13.37 10.19
CA GLY A 353 8.06 -13.40 10.45
C GLY A 353 8.55 -12.52 11.60
N GLY A 354 9.82 -12.19 11.53
CA GLY A 354 10.50 -11.35 12.51
C GLY A 354 10.58 -9.88 12.10
N PRO A 355 11.07 -9.01 13.01
CA PRO A 355 11.22 -7.59 12.71
C PRO A 355 12.11 -7.31 11.51
N THR A 356 11.70 -6.33 10.69
CA THR A 356 12.56 -5.79 9.63
C THR A 356 13.77 -5.07 10.22
N PRO A 357 14.88 -4.91 9.48
CA PRO A 357 16.05 -4.20 9.97
C PRO A 357 15.70 -2.80 10.51
N GLY A 358 16.05 -2.52 11.76
CA GLY A 358 15.74 -1.26 12.43
C GLY A 358 14.32 -1.09 12.92
N SER A 359 13.50 -2.14 12.90
CA SER A 359 12.19 -2.16 13.54
C SER A 359 12.25 -2.90 14.88
N VAL A 360 11.40 -2.46 15.81
CA VAL A 360 11.12 -3.17 17.06
C VAL A 360 9.63 -3.44 17.11
N VAL A 361 9.26 -4.69 17.34
CA VAL A 361 7.86 -5.15 17.38
C VAL A 361 7.57 -5.78 18.72
N LYS A 362 6.47 -5.42 19.34
CA LYS A 362 5.97 -5.99 20.59
C LYS A 362 4.51 -6.41 20.42
N VAL A 363 4.09 -7.31 21.32
CA VAL A 363 2.68 -7.64 21.52
C VAL A 363 2.31 -7.19 22.92
N VAL A 364 1.30 -6.32 23.04
CA VAL A 364 0.93 -5.68 24.29
C VAL A 364 -0.54 -5.93 24.61
N ASP A 365 -0.89 -5.84 25.87
CA ASP A 365 -2.28 -5.75 26.30
C ASP A 365 -2.88 -4.42 25.77
N PRO A 366 -4.00 -4.43 25.06
CA PRO A 366 -4.53 -3.24 24.41
C PRO A 366 -4.99 -2.12 25.37
N ASP A 367 -5.31 -2.47 26.61
CA ASP A 367 -5.81 -1.54 27.63
C ASP A 367 -4.67 -0.96 28.48
N THR A 368 -3.72 -1.80 28.90
CA THR A 368 -2.62 -1.39 29.78
C THR A 368 -1.36 -0.97 29.01
N CYS A 369 -1.22 -1.37 27.74
CA CYS A 369 -0.02 -1.24 26.91
C CYS A 369 1.21 -1.98 27.51
N GLU A 370 1.03 -2.86 28.48
CA GLU A 370 2.10 -3.72 28.99
C GLU A 370 2.37 -4.89 28.04
N GLU A 371 3.63 -5.25 27.87
CA GLU A 371 4.02 -6.37 27.01
C GLU A 371 3.50 -7.69 27.59
N VAL A 372 2.79 -8.48 26.76
CA VAL A 372 2.25 -9.77 27.16
C VAL A 372 3.31 -10.88 27.05
N PRO A 373 3.21 -11.96 27.83
CA PRO A 373 4.10 -13.11 27.70
C PRO A 373 4.07 -13.73 26.30
N VAL A 374 5.19 -14.30 25.88
CA VAL A 374 5.30 -15.07 24.63
C VAL A 374 4.21 -16.13 24.54
N GLY A 375 3.55 -16.24 23.39
CA GLY A 375 2.45 -17.15 23.14
C GLY A 375 1.07 -16.62 23.55
N ILE A 376 1.01 -15.45 24.17
CA ILE A 376 -0.26 -14.79 24.53
C ILE A 376 -0.60 -13.77 23.44
N ALA A 377 -1.89 -13.72 23.07
CA ALA A 377 -2.42 -12.76 22.10
C ALA A 377 -2.55 -11.37 22.73
N GLY A 378 -2.23 -10.34 21.95
CA GLY A 378 -2.37 -8.94 22.33
C GLY A 378 -2.29 -8.04 21.11
N GLU A 379 -2.36 -6.72 21.29
CA GLU A 379 -2.20 -5.78 20.20
C GLU A 379 -0.75 -5.71 19.73
N VAL A 380 -0.54 -5.75 18.41
CA VAL A 380 0.76 -5.55 17.80
C VAL A 380 1.10 -4.07 17.79
N VAL A 381 2.24 -3.71 18.36
CA VAL A 381 2.77 -2.35 18.32
C VAL A 381 4.20 -2.36 17.80
N ALA A 382 4.59 -1.32 17.07
CA ALA A 382 5.91 -1.26 16.48
C ALA A 382 6.50 0.14 16.47
N THR A 383 7.84 0.20 16.45
CA THR A 383 8.59 1.37 16.02
C THR A 383 9.58 0.94 14.94
N SER A 384 9.98 1.87 14.09
CA SER A 384 10.93 1.62 13.00
C SER A 384 11.88 2.80 12.84
N VAL A 385 12.84 2.66 11.94
CA VAL A 385 13.75 3.75 11.54
C VAL A 385 13.01 4.94 10.91
N VAL A 386 11.75 4.74 10.53
CA VAL A 386 10.88 5.80 9.99
C VAL A 386 9.72 5.99 10.94
N PRO A 387 9.77 6.99 11.83
CA PRO A 387 8.67 7.26 12.74
C PRO A 387 7.42 7.71 11.98
N PHE A 388 6.26 7.44 12.56
CA PHE A 388 5.00 8.00 12.11
C PHE A 388 4.91 9.46 12.62
N GLU A 389 4.76 10.41 11.69
CA GLU A 389 4.73 11.84 12.04
C GLU A 389 3.37 12.32 12.56
N GLY A 390 2.33 11.50 12.41
CA GLY A 390 0.97 11.82 12.85
C GLY A 390 -0.04 11.93 11.71
N TYR A 391 -1.28 12.27 12.10
CA TYR A 391 -2.36 12.55 11.18
C TYR A 391 -2.57 14.05 10.99
N LEU A 392 -2.71 14.47 9.75
CA LEU A 392 -2.89 15.86 9.36
C LEU A 392 -4.09 16.49 10.09
N GLY A 393 -3.84 17.58 10.85
CA GLY A 393 -4.89 18.30 11.57
C GLY A 393 -5.63 17.49 12.66
N ARG A 394 -5.09 16.33 13.10
CA ARG A 394 -5.75 15.42 14.03
C ARG A 394 -4.83 15.05 15.22
N PRO A 395 -4.52 16.00 16.12
CA PRO A 395 -3.60 15.73 17.23
C PRO A 395 -4.08 14.64 18.19
N GLU A 396 -5.37 14.60 18.52
CA GLU A 396 -5.95 13.58 19.39
C GLU A 396 -5.87 12.17 18.76
N ALA A 397 -6.14 12.06 17.45
CA ALA A 397 -6.01 10.79 16.74
C ALA A 397 -4.55 10.37 16.60
N THR A 398 -3.63 11.32 16.52
CA THR A 398 -2.18 11.07 16.50
C THR A 398 -1.73 10.52 17.85
N GLU A 399 -2.12 11.16 18.95
CA GLU A 399 -1.82 10.69 20.31
C GLU A 399 -2.36 9.27 20.55
N ALA A 400 -3.62 9.03 20.15
CA ALA A 400 -4.24 7.71 20.28
C ALA A 400 -3.61 6.61 19.40
N ALA A 401 -2.83 6.99 18.39
CA ALA A 401 -2.11 6.04 17.52
C ALA A 401 -0.79 5.55 18.13
N TYR A 402 -0.42 6.03 19.31
CA TYR A 402 0.78 5.61 20.01
C TYR A 402 0.50 5.02 21.38
N THR A 403 1.37 4.12 21.80
CA THR A 403 1.46 3.71 23.21
C THR A 403 2.18 4.78 24.03
N PRO A 404 2.06 4.79 25.36
CA PRO A 404 2.77 5.74 26.21
C PRO A 404 4.30 5.72 26.07
N ASP A 405 4.90 4.60 25.68
CA ASP A 405 6.33 4.42 25.42
C ASP A 405 6.72 4.67 23.95
N GLY A 406 5.79 5.21 23.12
CA GLY A 406 6.09 5.72 21.79
C GLY A 406 6.05 4.69 20.65
N PHE A 407 5.45 3.52 20.84
CA PHE A 407 5.22 2.56 19.76
C PHE A 407 3.94 2.90 19.01
N ALA A 408 3.96 2.83 17.68
CA ALA A 408 2.77 2.98 16.87
C ALA A 408 1.86 1.74 17.01
N ARG A 409 0.58 1.97 17.25
CA ARG A 409 -0.45 0.94 17.40
C ARG A 409 -0.93 0.48 16.02
N SER A 410 -1.00 -0.82 15.82
CA SER A 410 -1.48 -1.38 14.55
C SER A 410 -3.01 -1.53 14.51
N GLY A 411 -3.63 -1.73 15.65
CA GLY A 411 -5.02 -2.19 15.77
C GLY A 411 -5.20 -3.65 15.31
N ASP A 412 -4.12 -4.40 15.14
CA ASP A 412 -4.14 -5.83 14.82
C ASP A 412 -3.75 -6.66 16.05
N VAL A 413 -4.37 -7.81 16.24
CA VAL A 413 -4.04 -8.77 17.29
C VAL A 413 -3.02 -9.76 16.76
N GLY A 414 -1.93 -9.94 17.50
CA GLY A 414 -0.87 -10.89 17.14
C GLY A 414 -0.41 -11.74 18.31
N ILE A 415 0.35 -12.77 18.00
CA ILE A 415 1.01 -13.66 18.95
C ILE A 415 2.49 -13.72 18.58
N MET A 416 3.35 -13.41 19.55
CA MET A 416 4.80 -13.57 19.40
C MET A 416 5.19 -14.97 19.83
N SER A 417 5.91 -15.69 18.99
CA SER A 417 6.47 -17.01 19.29
C SER A 417 7.81 -16.92 20.01
N ALA A 418 8.26 -18.03 20.61
CA ALA A 418 9.50 -18.08 21.38
C ALA A 418 10.77 -17.81 20.53
N ASP A 419 10.71 -18.02 19.24
CA ASP A 419 11.78 -17.71 18.28
C ASP A 419 11.71 -16.27 17.72
N GLY A 420 10.81 -15.43 18.26
CA GLY A 420 10.68 -14.03 17.89
C GLY A 420 9.89 -13.78 16.59
N ARG A 421 9.14 -14.77 16.10
CA ARG A 421 8.29 -14.62 14.92
C ARG A 421 6.87 -14.23 15.32
N LEU A 422 6.29 -13.29 14.60
CA LEU A 422 4.93 -12.77 14.80
C LEU A 422 3.93 -13.54 13.94
N ALA A 423 2.80 -13.89 14.51
CA ALA A 423 1.62 -14.33 13.77
C ALA A 423 0.47 -13.35 13.99
N ILE A 424 -0.18 -12.91 12.93
CA ILE A 424 -1.36 -12.03 12.99
C ILE A 424 -2.61 -12.90 13.04
N VAL A 425 -3.43 -12.70 14.07
CA VAL A 425 -4.61 -13.54 14.31
C VAL A 425 -5.93 -12.85 14.07
N ASP A 426 -6.02 -11.53 14.26
CA ASP A 426 -7.24 -10.75 13.99
C ASP A 426 -6.99 -9.24 14.03
N ARG A 427 -8.07 -8.47 14.06
CA ARG A 427 -8.07 -7.05 14.39
C ARG A 427 -8.68 -6.79 15.74
N VAL A 428 -8.09 -5.87 16.51
CA VAL A 428 -8.61 -5.48 17.84
C VAL A 428 -10.09 -5.09 17.77
N LYS A 429 -10.48 -4.30 16.77
CA LYS A 429 -11.86 -3.82 16.57
C LYS A 429 -12.82 -4.85 15.96
N ASP A 430 -12.31 -5.91 15.34
CA ASP A 430 -13.11 -6.96 14.72
C ASP A 430 -13.24 -8.17 15.66
N MET A 431 -12.53 -8.16 16.77
CA MET A 431 -12.62 -9.18 17.82
C MET A 431 -14.00 -9.09 18.50
N ILE A 432 -14.69 -10.21 18.57
CA ILE A 432 -16.03 -10.32 19.15
C ILE A 432 -15.89 -10.69 20.62
N ILE A 433 -16.55 -9.95 21.51
CA ILE A 433 -16.59 -10.27 22.94
C ILE A 433 -17.91 -10.96 23.26
N SER A 434 -17.91 -12.28 23.24
CA SER A 434 -19.10 -13.09 23.46
C SER A 434 -19.07 -13.79 24.82
N GLY A 435 -19.91 -13.35 25.74
CA GLY A 435 -19.98 -13.91 27.09
C GLY A 435 -18.71 -13.70 27.93
N GLY A 436 -17.95 -12.65 27.66
CA GLY A 436 -16.68 -12.33 28.31
C GLY A 436 -15.46 -13.07 27.72
N GLU A 437 -15.66 -13.85 26.66
CA GLU A 437 -14.60 -14.55 25.95
C GLU A 437 -14.30 -13.87 24.61
N ASN A 438 -13.02 -13.77 24.27
CA ASN A 438 -12.58 -13.20 23.02
C ASN A 438 -12.72 -14.23 21.88
N VAL A 439 -13.46 -13.85 20.83
CA VAL A 439 -13.61 -14.63 19.59
C VAL A 439 -12.92 -13.89 18.47
N TYR A 440 -11.90 -14.51 17.91
CA TYR A 440 -11.19 -13.96 16.77
C TYR A 440 -11.91 -14.33 15.47
N CYS A 441 -12.39 -13.32 14.74
CA CYS A 441 -13.13 -13.54 13.51
C CYS A 441 -12.36 -14.39 12.51
N ALA A 442 -11.05 -14.14 12.35
CA ALA A 442 -10.21 -14.87 11.42
C ALA A 442 -10.08 -16.37 11.74
N GLU A 443 -10.14 -16.76 13.03
CA GLU A 443 -10.17 -18.18 13.43
C GLU A 443 -11.44 -18.87 12.92
N VAL A 444 -12.58 -18.22 13.06
CA VAL A 444 -13.89 -18.75 12.64
C VAL A 444 -13.99 -18.75 11.11
N GLU A 445 -13.58 -17.67 10.45
CA GLU A 445 -13.53 -17.54 8.98
C GLU A 445 -12.71 -18.66 8.35
N ARG A 446 -11.55 -18.99 8.91
CA ARG A 446 -10.70 -20.08 8.44
C ARG A 446 -11.41 -21.44 8.49
N ILE A 447 -12.14 -21.73 9.57
CA ILE A 447 -12.90 -22.98 9.67
C ILE A 447 -14.05 -23.00 8.68
N LEU A 448 -14.74 -21.88 8.50
CA LEU A 448 -15.81 -21.75 7.50
C LEU A 448 -15.30 -22.02 6.08
N VAL A 449 -14.18 -21.43 5.68
CA VAL A 449 -13.57 -21.64 4.35
C VAL A 449 -13.04 -23.07 4.18
N SER A 450 -12.78 -23.81 5.25
CA SER A 450 -12.44 -25.24 5.15
C SER A 450 -13.66 -26.16 4.88
N HIS A 451 -14.88 -25.60 4.90
CA HIS A 451 -16.08 -26.34 4.51
C HIS A 451 -16.10 -26.57 3.00
N PRO A 452 -16.40 -27.80 2.50
CA PRO A 452 -16.31 -28.15 1.07
C PRO A 452 -17.11 -27.25 0.11
N GLN A 453 -18.17 -26.63 0.58
CA GLN A 453 -19.08 -25.81 -0.23
C GLN A 453 -18.85 -24.30 -0.07
N VAL A 454 -17.89 -23.85 0.78
CA VAL A 454 -17.66 -22.43 1.08
C VAL A 454 -16.39 -21.95 0.41
N ALA A 455 -16.52 -20.98 -0.50
CA ALA A 455 -15.41 -20.34 -1.17
C ALA A 455 -14.82 -19.19 -0.34
N GLU A 456 -15.70 -18.35 0.26
CA GLU A 456 -15.28 -17.21 1.08
C GLU A 456 -16.17 -17.10 2.32
N ALA A 457 -15.63 -16.53 3.39
CA ALA A 457 -16.39 -16.26 4.61
C ALA A 457 -15.93 -14.96 5.25
N ALA A 458 -16.86 -14.27 5.90
CA ALA A 458 -16.59 -13.14 6.78
C ALA A 458 -17.43 -13.28 8.05
N VAL A 459 -16.80 -12.98 9.20
CA VAL A 459 -17.43 -13.10 10.52
C VAL A 459 -17.52 -11.73 11.17
N VAL A 460 -18.66 -11.47 11.83
CA VAL A 460 -18.96 -10.21 12.53
C VAL A 460 -19.60 -10.49 13.89
N GLY A 461 -19.39 -9.57 14.84
CA GLY A 461 -20.14 -9.50 16.08
C GLY A 461 -21.45 -8.75 15.87
N LEU A 462 -22.55 -9.32 16.35
CA LEU A 462 -23.84 -8.65 16.40
C LEU A 462 -24.24 -8.44 17.87
N PRO A 463 -24.87 -7.32 18.22
CA PRO A 463 -25.35 -7.10 19.59
C PRO A 463 -26.25 -8.25 20.08
N ASP A 464 -26.07 -8.67 21.33
CA ASP A 464 -26.83 -9.74 21.97
C ASP A 464 -27.08 -9.41 23.45
N GLU A 465 -28.33 -9.48 23.88
CA GLU A 465 -28.72 -9.11 25.24
C GLU A 465 -28.11 -10.02 26.33
N GLN A 466 -27.84 -11.28 25.99
CA GLN A 466 -27.32 -12.27 26.93
C GLN A 466 -25.80 -12.32 26.94
N TRP A 467 -25.16 -12.16 25.78
CA TRP A 467 -23.73 -12.42 25.59
C TRP A 467 -22.90 -11.15 25.34
N GLY A 468 -23.56 -9.98 25.27
CA GLY A 468 -22.95 -8.73 24.80
C GLY A 468 -22.89 -8.70 23.29
N GLU A 469 -22.15 -9.66 22.71
CA GLU A 469 -22.11 -9.90 21.27
C GLU A 469 -22.32 -11.38 20.96
N ARG A 470 -22.94 -11.67 19.80
CA ARG A 470 -23.05 -12.99 19.21
C ARG A 470 -22.30 -13.07 17.90
N VAL A 471 -21.70 -14.21 17.65
CA VAL A 471 -20.97 -14.47 16.40
C VAL A 471 -21.98 -14.71 15.27
N ALA A 472 -21.82 -13.99 14.15
CA ALA A 472 -22.55 -14.19 12.91
C ALA A 472 -21.58 -14.33 11.75
N ALA A 473 -21.93 -15.10 10.73
CA ALA A 473 -21.09 -15.33 9.56
C ALA A 473 -21.82 -15.09 8.26
N THR A 474 -21.15 -14.50 7.28
CA THR A 474 -21.58 -14.43 5.89
C THR A 474 -20.66 -15.31 5.05
N VAL A 475 -21.21 -16.17 4.22
CA VAL A 475 -20.46 -17.09 3.38
C VAL A 475 -20.82 -16.94 1.90
N VAL A 476 -19.80 -17.08 1.04
CA VAL A 476 -19.96 -17.18 -0.41
C VAL A 476 -19.72 -18.64 -0.78
N PRO A 477 -20.66 -19.32 -1.43
CA PRO A 477 -20.46 -20.71 -1.85
C PRO A 477 -19.50 -20.83 -3.04
N HIS A 478 -18.91 -22.01 -3.23
CA HIS A 478 -18.29 -22.35 -4.50
C HIS A 478 -19.34 -22.39 -5.63
N ASP A 479 -18.92 -22.19 -6.88
CA ASP A 479 -19.81 -22.18 -8.04
C ASP A 479 -20.61 -23.47 -8.12
N GLY A 480 -21.95 -23.32 -8.17
CA GLY A 480 -22.87 -24.43 -8.25
C GLY A 480 -23.19 -25.15 -6.93
N GLU A 481 -22.63 -24.69 -5.82
CA GLU A 481 -22.92 -25.21 -4.48
C GLU A 481 -24.01 -24.39 -3.78
N GLU A 482 -24.82 -25.08 -2.96
CA GLU A 482 -25.87 -24.46 -2.13
C GLU A 482 -25.72 -24.97 -0.68
N PRO A 483 -24.80 -24.40 0.11
CA PRO A 483 -24.58 -24.84 1.49
C PRO A 483 -25.80 -24.54 2.36
N ASP A 484 -26.19 -25.52 3.21
CA ASP A 484 -27.22 -25.31 4.23
C ASP A 484 -26.61 -24.54 5.43
N PRO A 485 -27.17 -23.38 5.82
CA PRO A 485 -26.68 -22.61 6.97
C PRO A 485 -26.54 -23.44 8.25
N ALA A 486 -27.50 -24.34 8.53
CA ALA A 486 -27.43 -25.20 9.72
C ALA A 486 -26.29 -26.23 9.62
N GLY A 487 -26.05 -26.77 8.42
CA GLY A 487 -24.91 -27.65 8.15
C GLY A 487 -23.56 -26.96 8.34
N VAL A 488 -23.43 -25.71 7.84
CA VAL A 488 -22.23 -24.89 8.02
C VAL A 488 -21.97 -24.62 9.51
N ILE A 489 -23.01 -24.25 10.29
CA ILE A 489 -22.88 -24.05 11.74
C ILE A 489 -22.46 -25.34 12.43
N ALA A 490 -23.06 -26.48 12.09
CA ALA A 490 -22.71 -27.78 12.66
C ALA A 490 -21.23 -28.14 12.37
N PHE A 491 -20.76 -27.87 11.15
CA PHE A 491 -19.36 -28.08 10.76
C PHE A 491 -18.37 -27.29 11.61
N VAL A 492 -18.69 -26.02 11.92
CA VAL A 492 -17.87 -25.19 12.81
C VAL A 492 -17.91 -25.72 14.24
N ARG A 493 -19.08 -26.14 14.75
CA ARG A 493 -19.26 -26.66 16.11
C ARG A 493 -18.45 -27.93 16.40
N GLU A 494 -18.18 -28.73 15.41
CA GLU A 494 -17.34 -29.92 15.53
C GLU A 494 -15.85 -29.58 15.71
N ARG A 495 -15.44 -28.33 15.39
CA ARG A 495 -14.04 -27.92 15.27
C ARG A 495 -13.62 -26.79 16.20
N LEU A 496 -14.58 -26.01 16.68
CA LEU A 496 -14.33 -24.88 17.58
C LEU A 496 -15.20 -24.97 18.86
N ALA A 497 -14.72 -24.29 19.91
CA ALA A 497 -15.48 -24.14 21.14
C ALA A 497 -16.83 -23.48 20.88
N HIS A 498 -17.86 -23.87 21.61
CA HIS A 498 -19.25 -23.47 21.37
C HIS A 498 -19.46 -21.94 21.31
N TYR A 499 -18.75 -21.18 22.16
CA TYR A 499 -18.87 -19.72 22.19
C TYR A 499 -18.29 -19.03 20.95
N LYS A 500 -17.40 -19.70 20.20
CA LYS A 500 -16.83 -19.21 18.93
C LYS A 500 -17.70 -19.51 17.71
N CYS A 501 -18.70 -20.39 17.86
CA CYS A 501 -19.48 -20.83 16.72
C CYS A 501 -20.50 -19.79 16.28
N PRO A 502 -20.67 -19.53 14.99
CA PRO A 502 -21.72 -18.66 14.48
C PRO A 502 -23.09 -19.14 14.96
N ARG A 503 -23.92 -18.20 15.40
CA ARG A 503 -25.33 -18.49 15.72
C ARG A 503 -26.23 -18.28 14.52
N GLU A 504 -25.76 -17.55 13.54
CA GLU A 504 -26.44 -17.22 12.31
C GLU A 504 -25.44 -17.22 11.14
N VAL A 505 -25.85 -17.79 10.00
CA VAL A 505 -25.05 -17.82 8.76
C VAL A 505 -25.92 -17.29 7.64
N MET A 506 -25.45 -16.25 6.95
CA MET A 506 -26.04 -15.69 5.75
C MET A 506 -25.25 -16.16 4.52
N ILE A 507 -25.98 -16.55 3.45
CA ILE A 507 -25.39 -16.92 2.18
C ILE A 507 -25.55 -15.76 1.21
N VAL A 508 -24.45 -15.33 0.57
CA VAL A 508 -24.42 -14.25 -0.41
C VAL A 508 -23.66 -14.66 -1.65
N SER A 509 -23.90 -13.98 -2.77
CA SER A 509 -23.15 -14.21 -4.01
C SER A 509 -21.73 -13.61 -3.99
N GLU A 510 -21.51 -12.55 -3.18
CA GLU A 510 -20.22 -11.89 -3.04
C GLU A 510 -20.14 -11.14 -1.70
N LEU A 511 -18.94 -10.98 -1.15
CA LEU A 511 -18.69 -10.15 0.03
C LEU A 511 -18.48 -8.68 -0.38
N PRO A 512 -19.06 -7.71 0.35
CA PRO A 512 -18.83 -6.29 0.08
C PRO A 512 -17.36 -5.93 0.34
N ARG A 513 -16.71 -5.28 -0.64
CA ARG A 513 -15.29 -4.94 -0.58
C ARG A 513 -15.05 -3.46 -0.87
N ASN A 514 -13.97 -2.92 -0.31
CA ASN A 514 -13.47 -1.60 -0.68
C ASN A 514 -12.63 -1.67 -1.98
N ALA A 515 -12.18 -0.51 -2.45
CA ALA A 515 -11.35 -0.38 -3.66
C ALA A 515 -10.02 -1.17 -3.64
N MET A 516 -9.56 -1.58 -2.46
CA MET A 516 -8.36 -2.39 -2.26
C MET A 516 -8.67 -3.89 -2.13
N GLY A 517 -9.93 -4.30 -2.33
CA GLY A 517 -10.37 -5.69 -2.19
C GLY A 517 -10.62 -6.15 -0.75
N LYS A 518 -10.51 -5.27 0.25
CA LYS A 518 -10.75 -5.60 1.65
C LYS A 518 -12.25 -5.67 1.95
N VAL A 519 -12.68 -6.73 2.65
CA VAL A 519 -14.07 -6.91 3.10
C VAL A 519 -14.52 -5.76 4.02
N LEU A 520 -15.70 -5.23 3.75
CA LEU A 520 -16.33 -4.16 4.51
C LEU A 520 -17.27 -4.76 5.57
N LYS A 521 -16.72 -5.22 6.70
CA LYS A 521 -17.48 -5.84 7.81
C LYS A 521 -18.66 -4.99 8.32
N PRO A 522 -18.57 -3.65 8.44
CA PRO A 522 -19.73 -2.83 8.84
C PRO A 522 -20.94 -3.00 7.93
N ARG A 523 -20.74 -3.14 6.61
CA ARG A 523 -21.84 -3.41 5.67
C ARG A 523 -22.46 -4.79 5.85
N LEU A 524 -21.67 -5.77 6.29
CA LEU A 524 -22.20 -7.09 6.63
C LEU A 524 -23.04 -7.02 7.90
N THR A 525 -22.59 -6.30 8.92
CA THR A 525 -23.37 -6.09 10.17
C THR A 525 -24.74 -5.47 9.87
N GLU A 526 -24.81 -4.49 8.96
CA GLU A 526 -26.06 -3.86 8.53
C GLU A 526 -27.02 -4.84 7.84
N GLN A 527 -26.52 -5.87 7.16
CA GLN A 527 -27.34 -6.87 6.48
C GLN A 527 -28.01 -7.88 7.42
N PHE A 528 -27.47 -8.04 8.63
CA PHE A 528 -28.07 -8.87 9.69
C PHE A 528 -29.11 -8.14 10.54
N CYS A 529 -29.21 -6.82 10.45
CA CYS A 529 -30.15 -5.97 11.14
C CYS A 529 -31.38 -5.68 10.27
#